data_bc4c4e9abf1cf3fc07d48129e062011c
#
_entry.id   bc4c4e9abf1cf3fc07d48129e062011c
#
_cell.length_a   1.000
_cell.length_b   1.000
_cell.length_c   1.000
_cell.angle_alpha   90.00
_cell.angle_beta   90.00
_cell.angle_gamma   90.00
#
_symmetry.space_group_name_H-M   'P 1'
#
loop_
_entity.id
_entity.type
_entity.pdbx_description
1 polymer ?
#
loop_
_entity_poly.entity_id
_entity_poly.type
_entity_poly.pdbx_seq_one_letter_code
_entity_poly.pdbx_strand_id
1 'polypeptide(L)'
;MVKLDKSILKRIDLVNIFIITMFFGLIMVFSYLKLDANPGSIFLVFLVMVGTIVGYYTNITASLLYSIMFVFLYASFQIYLNVAKRVPIGGDVYFWMLAVPLFTIMFAYYGTLIRDLQEKNSSLMKENEELVMIDKDTGLLSSQAFFKELQVYMKINERFNIDLYLMLIKVKYENEVIRILGESKYNKMVNEISKVISSMLREEDRKLILRDANMFAVILLSNKGGAKSIKERLKGQIQNIDFKDDAVINNLNLEVMVGVAQYHSEEKCSPYEFFKKAERDLEYDV
;
A
#
# COMPACT_ATOMS: atom_id res chain seq x y z
N MET A 1 -3.45 17.02 -5.69
CA MET A 1 -4.79 16.41 -5.97
C MET A 1 -4.74 15.72 -7.32
N VAL A 2 -4.47 14.41 -7.32
CA VAL A 2 -4.26 13.62 -8.54
C VAL A 2 -5.62 13.42 -9.22
N LYS A 3 -5.75 13.84 -10.49
CA LYS A 3 -6.97 13.61 -11.28
C LYS A 3 -7.07 12.11 -11.58
N LEU A 4 -7.89 11.37 -10.82
CA LEU A 4 -8.37 10.07 -11.26
C LEU A 4 -8.87 10.20 -12.72
N ASP A 5 -8.49 9.23 -13.54
CA ASP A 5 -8.85 9.25 -14.95
C ASP A 5 -10.38 9.19 -15.10
N LYS A 6 -10.97 10.36 -15.37
CA LYS A 6 -12.43 10.49 -15.53
C LYS A 6 -12.99 9.55 -16.60
N SER A 7 -12.14 9.03 -17.49
CA SER A 7 -12.56 8.11 -18.54
C SER A 7 -12.85 6.71 -18.00
N ILE A 8 -12.03 6.21 -17.06
CA ILE A 8 -12.24 4.89 -16.42
C ILE A 8 -13.50 4.91 -15.55
N LEU A 9 -13.65 5.97 -14.74
CA LEU A 9 -14.87 6.13 -13.89
C LEU A 9 -16.13 6.15 -14.72
N LYS A 10 -16.17 6.93 -15.83
CA LYS A 10 -17.32 6.96 -16.73
C LYS A 10 -17.63 5.59 -17.35
N ARG A 11 -16.61 4.79 -17.69
CA ARG A 11 -16.80 3.43 -18.20
C ARG A 11 -17.39 2.52 -17.14
N ILE A 12 -16.92 2.61 -15.90
CA ILE A 12 -17.45 1.84 -14.75
C ILE A 12 -18.91 2.20 -14.53
N ASP A 13 -19.26 3.49 -14.51
CA ASP A 13 -20.64 3.95 -14.33
C ASP A 13 -21.55 3.43 -15.43
N LEU A 14 -21.11 3.50 -16.69
CA LEU A 14 -21.87 3.00 -17.85
C LEU A 14 -22.09 1.49 -17.75
N VAL A 15 -21.05 0.73 -17.37
CA VAL A 15 -21.15 -0.72 -17.20
C VAL A 15 -22.09 -1.07 -16.03
N ASN A 16 -22.05 -0.32 -14.92
CA ASN A 16 -22.97 -0.50 -13.79
C ASN A 16 -24.43 -0.31 -14.22
N ILE A 17 -24.72 0.78 -14.94
CA ILE A 17 -26.08 1.04 -15.46
C ILE A 17 -26.51 -0.12 -16.36
N PHE A 18 -25.63 -0.60 -17.23
CA PHE A 18 -25.94 -1.71 -18.13
C PHE A 18 -26.19 -3.02 -17.37
N ILE A 19 -25.37 -3.35 -16.35
CA ILE A 19 -25.57 -4.52 -15.49
C ILE A 19 -26.93 -4.45 -14.78
N ILE A 20 -27.27 -3.29 -14.20
CA ILE A 20 -28.57 -3.09 -13.53
C ILE A 20 -29.71 -3.30 -14.52
N THR A 21 -29.62 -2.72 -15.71
CA THR A 21 -30.65 -2.87 -16.77
C THR A 21 -30.79 -4.33 -17.19
N MET A 22 -29.66 -5.08 -17.31
CA MET A 22 -29.67 -6.51 -17.60
C MET A 22 -30.36 -7.33 -16.51
N PHE A 23 -30.10 -7.03 -15.22
CA PHE A 23 -30.80 -7.71 -14.12
C PHE A 23 -32.30 -7.49 -14.16
N PHE A 24 -32.75 -6.25 -14.39
CA PHE A 24 -34.17 -5.98 -14.57
C PHE A 24 -34.76 -6.68 -15.79
N GLY A 25 -34.03 -6.70 -16.92
CA GLY A 25 -34.38 -7.44 -18.12
C GLY A 25 -34.52 -8.94 -17.86
N LEU A 26 -33.57 -9.55 -17.13
CA LEU A 26 -33.63 -10.95 -16.74
C LEU A 26 -34.87 -11.25 -15.91
N ILE A 27 -35.17 -10.45 -14.88
CA ILE A 27 -36.37 -10.61 -14.03
C ILE A 27 -37.64 -10.50 -14.86
N MET A 28 -37.71 -9.52 -15.76
CA MET A 28 -38.89 -9.30 -16.63
C MET A 28 -39.15 -10.50 -17.56
N VAL A 29 -38.07 -11.00 -18.23
CA VAL A 29 -38.18 -12.17 -19.13
C VAL A 29 -38.50 -13.43 -18.33
N PHE A 30 -37.86 -13.62 -17.16
CA PHE A 30 -38.09 -14.75 -16.27
C PHE A 30 -39.60 -14.82 -15.87
N SER A 31 -40.19 -13.69 -15.49
CA SER A 31 -41.61 -13.60 -15.15
C SER A 31 -42.49 -13.79 -16.37
N TYR A 32 -42.15 -13.18 -17.52
CA TYR A 32 -42.96 -13.30 -18.75
C TYR A 32 -43.07 -14.76 -19.26
N LEU A 33 -41.94 -15.49 -19.24
CA LEU A 33 -41.90 -16.89 -19.66
C LEU A 33 -42.37 -17.86 -18.56
N LYS A 34 -42.83 -17.38 -17.41
CA LYS A 34 -43.24 -18.18 -16.23
C LYS A 34 -42.23 -19.26 -15.86
N LEU A 35 -40.94 -18.90 -15.87
CA LEU A 35 -39.83 -19.84 -15.62
C LEU A 35 -39.74 -20.28 -14.15
N ASP A 36 -40.39 -19.57 -13.24
CA ASP A 36 -40.56 -19.90 -11.82
C ASP A 36 -41.27 -21.23 -11.57
N ALA A 37 -42.15 -21.65 -12.48
CA ALA A 37 -42.82 -22.95 -12.40
C ALA A 37 -41.91 -24.15 -12.78
N ASN A 38 -40.74 -23.91 -13.35
CA ASN A 38 -39.85 -24.97 -13.81
C ASN A 38 -38.61 -25.08 -12.88
N PRO A 39 -38.44 -26.15 -12.08
CA PRO A 39 -37.27 -26.34 -11.20
C PRO A 39 -35.93 -26.25 -11.94
N GLY A 40 -35.89 -26.67 -13.22
CA GLY A 40 -34.69 -26.56 -14.04
C GLY A 40 -34.21 -25.11 -14.25
N SER A 41 -35.18 -24.16 -14.34
CA SER A 41 -34.84 -22.74 -14.49
C SER A 41 -34.20 -22.14 -13.25
N ILE A 42 -34.56 -22.61 -12.04
CA ILE A 42 -33.90 -22.20 -10.79
C ILE A 42 -32.43 -22.61 -10.79
N PHE A 43 -32.15 -23.84 -11.26
CA PHE A 43 -30.76 -24.31 -11.41
C PHE A 43 -29.97 -23.45 -12.41
N LEU A 44 -30.60 -23.02 -13.50
CA LEU A 44 -29.95 -22.17 -14.50
C LEU A 44 -29.69 -20.74 -13.96
N VAL A 45 -30.57 -20.19 -13.10
CA VAL A 45 -30.26 -18.95 -12.36
C VAL A 45 -29.01 -19.12 -11.48
N PHE A 46 -28.89 -20.24 -10.78
CA PHE A 46 -27.69 -20.54 -10.01
C PHE A 46 -26.43 -20.59 -10.90
N LEU A 47 -26.51 -21.18 -12.11
CA LEU A 47 -25.41 -21.18 -13.07
C LEU A 47 -25.06 -19.78 -13.58
N VAL A 48 -26.05 -18.88 -13.76
CA VAL A 48 -25.77 -17.46 -14.03
C VAL A 48 -24.99 -16.83 -12.90
N MET A 49 -25.38 -17.05 -11.62
CA MET A 49 -24.66 -16.53 -10.45
C MET A 49 -23.22 -17.07 -10.39
N VAL A 50 -23.01 -18.36 -10.61
CA VAL A 50 -21.67 -18.93 -10.68
C VAL A 50 -20.87 -18.31 -11.83
N GLY A 51 -21.45 -18.17 -13.00
CA GLY A 51 -20.83 -17.53 -14.16
C GLY A 51 -20.44 -16.07 -13.89
N THR A 52 -21.26 -15.30 -13.18
CA THR A 52 -20.93 -13.91 -12.81
C THR A 52 -19.75 -13.86 -11.84
N ILE A 53 -19.69 -14.75 -10.85
CA ILE A 53 -18.58 -14.84 -9.91
C ILE A 53 -17.28 -15.24 -10.65
N VAL A 54 -17.35 -16.31 -11.47
CA VAL A 54 -16.20 -16.75 -12.29
C VAL A 54 -15.74 -15.60 -13.20
N GLY A 55 -16.68 -14.93 -13.87
CA GLY A 55 -16.39 -13.77 -14.73
C GLY A 55 -15.65 -12.67 -13.98
N TYR A 56 -16.17 -12.24 -12.83
CA TYR A 56 -15.58 -11.15 -12.05
C TYR A 56 -14.14 -11.42 -11.59
N TYR A 57 -13.85 -12.65 -11.12
CA TYR A 57 -12.53 -13.01 -10.58
C TYR A 57 -11.53 -13.49 -11.63
N THR A 58 -11.98 -13.81 -12.85
CA THR A 58 -11.12 -14.29 -13.93
C THR A 58 -10.90 -13.22 -15.00
N ASN A 59 -10.29 -13.63 -16.12
CA ASN A 59 -10.12 -12.80 -17.29
C ASN A 59 -11.21 -13.09 -18.34
N ILE A 60 -11.31 -12.23 -19.36
CA ILE A 60 -12.27 -12.37 -20.45
C ILE A 60 -12.11 -13.71 -21.17
N THR A 61 -10.88 -14.20 -21.36
CA THR A 61 -10.60 -15.47 -22.03
C THR A 61 -11.20 -16.67 -21.29
N ALA A 62 -10.99 -16.76 -19.97
CA ALA A 62 -11.58 -17.82 -19.14
C ALA A 62 -13.11 -17.76 -19.13
N SER A 63 -13.67 -16.56 -19.11
CA SER A 63 -15.13 -16.33 -19.16
C SER A 63 -15.74 -16.74 -20.50
N LEU A 64 -15.03 -16.52 -21.62
CA LEU A 64 -15.43 -17.01 -22.93
C LEU A 64 -15.42 -18.54 -22.99
N LEU A 65 -14.36 -19.18 -22.46
CA LEU A 65 -14.27 -20.64 -22.41
C LEU A 65 -15.40 -21.24 -21.57
N TYR A 66 -15.69 -20.67 -20.38
CA TYR A 66 -16.84 -21.06 -19.57
C TYR A 66 -18.16 -20.93 -20.34
N SER A 67 -18.37 -19.82 -21.04
CA SER A 67 -19.57 -19.55 -21.81
C SER A 67 -19.76 -20.53 -22.96
N ILE A 68 -18.70 -20.82 -23.71
CA ILE A 68 -18.72 -21.81 -24.81
C ILE A 68 -19.04 -23.21 -24.28
N MET A 69 -18.36 -23.61 -23.18
CA MET A 69 -18.59 -24.90 -22.55
C MET A 69 -20.03 -25.02 -22.04
N PHE A 70 -20.55 -23.98 -21.40
CA PHE A 70 -21.95 -23.96 -20.96
C PHE A 70 -22.94 -24.11 -22.13
N VAL A 71 -22.79 -23.30 -23.18
CA VAL A 71 -23.67 -23.35 -24.35
C VAL A 71 -23.63 -24.72 -24.99
N PHE A 72 -22.44 -25.30 -25.16
CA PHE A 72 -22.27 -26.63 -25.75
C PHE A 72 -22.97 -27.73 -24.92
N LEU A 73 -22.73 -27.75 -23.62
CA LEU A 73 -23.32 -28.76 -22.72
C LEU A 73 -24.84 -28.62 -22.63
N TYR A 74 -25.32 -27.38 -22.49
CA TYR A 74 -26.76 -27.09 -22.38
C TYR A 74 -27.49 -27.41 -23.70
N ALA A 75 -26.95 -27.01 -24.84
CA ALA A 75 -27.53 -27.33 -26.14
C ALA A 75 -27.54 -28.85 -26.38
N SER A 76 -26.45 -29.57 -26.11
CA SER A 76 -26.38 -31.01 -26.22
C SER A 76 -27.42 -31.71 -25.34
N PHE A 77 -27.59 -31.24 -24.10
CA PHE A 77 -28.61 -31.77 -23.19
C PHE A 77 -30.04 -31.52 -23.70
N GLN A 78 -30.32 -30.33 -24.23
CA GLN A 78 -31.63 -30.04 -24.82
C GLN A 78 -31.95 -30.83 -26.06
N ILE A 79 -30.97 -31.06 -26.95
CA ILE A 79 -31.11 -31.93 -28.13
C ILE A 79 -31.41 -33.36 -27.67
N TYR A 80 -30.69 -33.87 -26.66
CA TYR A 80 -30.96 -35.19 -26.09
C TYR A 80 -32.41 -35.32 -25.58
N LEU A 81 -32.90 -34.32 -24.82
CA LEU A 81 -34.29 -34.31 -24.30
C LEU A 81 -35.28 -34.29 -25.47
N ASN A 82 -35.02 -33.52 -26.50
CA ASN A 82 -35.93 -33.44 -27.68
C ASN A 82 -35.98 -34.81 -28.43
N VAL A 83 -34.83 -35.39 -28.69
CA VAL A 83 -34.78 -36.67 -29.49
C VAL A 83 -35.24 -37.87 -28.66
N ALA A 84 -34.75 -38.01 -27.42
CA ALA A 84 -35.03 -39.19 -26.59
C ALA A 84 -36.36 -39.12 -25.86
N LYS A 85 -36.77 -37.95 -25.41
CA LYS A 85 -38.02 -37.76 -24.60
C LYS A 85 -39.08 -36.97 -25.32
N ARG A 86 -38.90 -36.56 -26.58
CA ARG A 86 -39.84 -35.77 -27.41
C ARG A 86 -40.29 -34.46 -26.73
N VAL A 87 -39.45 -33.88 -25.88
CA VAL A 87 -39.70 -32.59 -25.26
C VAL A 87 -39.45 -31.49 -26.29
N PRO A 88 -40.41 -30.63 -26.61
CA PRO A 88 -40.20 -29.57 -27.60
C PRO A 88 -39.18 -28.53 -27.06
N ILE A 89 -38.33 -28.00 -27.94
CA ILE A 89 -37.43 -26.91 -27.61
C ILE A 89 -38.21 -25.61 -27.55
N GLY A 90 -38.38 -25.06 -26.35
CA GLY A 90 -39.12 -23.83 -26.10
C GLY A 90 -38.25 -22.57 -26.22
N GLY A 91 -38.89 -21.41 -26.12
CA GLY A 91 -38.21 -20.09 -26.11
C GLY A 91 -37.29 -19.89 -24.89
N ASP A 92 -37.57 -20.59 -23.79
CA ASP A 92 -36.76 -20.62 -22.57
C ASP A 92 -35.36 -21.16 -22.79
N VAL A 93 -35.20 -22.14 -23.69
CA VAL A 93 -33.88 -22.70 -24.02
C VAL A 93 -32.97 -21.64 -24.65
N TYR A 94 -33.48 -20.90 -25.62
CA TYR A 94 -32.73 -19.81 -26.27
C TYR A 94 -32.41 -18.68 -25.32
N PHE A 95 -33.34 -18.37 -24.41
CA PHE A 95 -33.11 -17.36 -23.38
C PHE A 95 -31.91 -17.72 -22.52
N TRP A 96 -31.82 -18.94 -21.99
CA TRP A 96 -30.72 -19.37 -21.14
C TRP A 96 -29.39 -19.49 -21.87
N MET A 97 -29.40 -19.94 -23.13
CA MET A 97 -28.21 -19.99 -23.98
C MET A 97 -27.60 -18.60 -24.20
N LEU A 98 -28.41 -17.54 -24.14
CA LEU A 98 -27.93 -16.16 -24.28
C LEU A 98 -27.62 -15.52 -22.93
N ALA A 99 -28.47 -15.73 -21.92
CA ALA A 99 -28.36 -15.06 -20.62
C ALA A 99 -27.05 -15.43 -19.89
N VAL A 100 -26.72 -16.72 -19.79
CA VAL A 100 -25.52 -17.16 -19.05
C VAL A 100 -24.22 -16.56 -19.61
N PRO A 101 -23.92 -16.69 -20.93
CA PRO A 101 -22.74 -16.06 -21.53
C PRO A 101 -22.72 -14.55 -21.37
N LEU A 102 -23.85 -13.91 -21.60
CA LEU A 102 -23.95 -12.44 -21.57
C LEU A 102 -23.58 -11.88 -20.18
N PHE A 103 -24.14 -12.47 -19.11
CA PHE A 103 -23.80 -12.09 -17.74
C PHE A 103 -22.35 -12.41 -17.41
N THR A 104 -21.86 -13.60 -17.76
CA THR A 104 -20.47 -14.00 -17.48
C THR A 104 -19.46 -13.05 -18.13
N ILE A 105 -19.63 -12.75 -19.42
CA ILE A 105 -18.71 -11.87 -20.17
C ILE A 105 -18.77 -10.44 -19.62
N MET A 106 -19.99 -9.97 -19.32
CA MET A 106 -20.19 -8.62 -18.78
C MET A 106 -19.52 -8.43 -17.43
N PHE A 107 -19.62 -9.41 -16.53
CA PHE A 107 -18.94 -9.37 -15.24
C PHE A 107 -17.43 -9.55 -15.37
N ALA A 108 -16.95 -10.27 -16.37
CA ALA A 108 -15.52 -10.34 -16.67
C ALA A 108 -14.96 -8.98 -17.10
N TYR A 109 -15.68 -8.28 -17.96
CA TYR A 109 -15.30 -6.93 -18.38
C TYR A 109 -15.33 -5.94 -17.19
N TYR A 110 -16.35 -6.02 -16.36
CA TYR A 110 -16.45 -5.22 -15.14
C TYR A 110 -15.31 -5.50 -14.18
N GLY A 111 -14.98 -6.79 -13.95
CA GLY A 111 -13.87 -7.19 -13.10
C GLY A 111 -12.51 -6.70 -13.60
N THR A 112 -12.28 -6.66 -14.92
CA THR A 112 -11.04 -6.08 -15.48
C THR A 112 -10.97 -4.57 -15.22
N LEU A 113 -12.05 -3.83 -15.43
CA LEU A 113 -12.08 -2.39 -15.15
C LEU A 113 -11.79 -2.07 -13.68
N ILE A 114 -12.32 -2.86 -12.75
CA ILE A 114 -12.07 -2.68 -11.31
C ILE A 114 -10.60 -2.98 -10.96
N ARG A 115 -10.03 -4.05 -11.51
CA ARG A 115 -8.59 -4.38 -11.30
C ARG A 115 -7.67 -3.29 -11.84
N ASP A 116 -7.93 -2.78 -13.04
CA ASP A 116 -7.17 -1.68 -13.64
C ASP A 116 -7.24 -0.41 -12.76
N LEU A 117 -8.44 -0.12 -12.22
CA LEU A 117 -8.62 1.00 -11.30
C LEU A 117 -7.83 0.82 -9.99
N GLN A 118 -7.87 -0.38 -9.41
CA GLN A 118 -7.14 -0.71 -8.18
C GLN A 118 -5.62 -0.62 -8.39
N GLU A 119 -5.11 -1.16 -9.49
CA GLU A 119 -3.68 -1.11 -9.84
C GLU A 119 -3.22 0.34 -10.02
N LYS A 120 -4.00 1.13 -10.76
CA LYS A 120 -3.70 2.56 -10.96
C LYS A 120 -3.75 3.35 -9.65
N ASN A 121 -4.73 3.07 -8.79
CA ASN A 121 -4.84 3.71 -7.49
C ASN A 121 -3.66 3.34 -6.58
N SER A 122 -3.24 2.08 -6.57
CA SER A 122 -2.06 1.61 -5.84
C SER A 122 -0.78 2.27 -6.34
N SER A 123 -0.61 2.39 -7.67
CA SER A 123 0.54 3.09 -8.27
C SER A 123 0.58 4.56 -7.87
N LEU A 124 -0.57 5.25 -7.93
CA LEU A 124 -0.67 6.65 -7.52
C LEU A 124 -0.43 6.87 -6.02
N MET A 125 -0.84 5.91 -5.18
CA MET A 125 -0.52 5.95 -3.75
C MET A 125 0.99 5.85 -3.52
N LYS A 126 1.67 4.91 -4.19
CA LYS A 126 3.14 4.77 -4.11
C LYS A 126 3.87 6.03 -4.59
N GLU A 127 3.46 6.57 -5.74
CA GLU A 127 4.02 7.82 -6.26
C GLU A 127 3.80 8.99 -5.29
N ASN A 128 2.62 9.06 -4.67
CA ASN A 128 2.34 10.09 -3.68
C ASN A 128 3.18 9.90 -2.39
N GLU A 129 3.42 8.68 -1.97
CA GLU A 129 4.31 8.37 -0.85
C GLU A 129 5.76 8.76 -1.16
N GLU A 130 6.23 8.51 -2.39
CA GLU A 130 7.57 8.94 -2.84
C GLU A 130 7.74 10.45 -2.90
N LEU A 131 6.65 11.21 -3.10
CA LEU A 131 6.66 12.67 -3.13
C LEU A 131 6.53 13.32 -1.74
N VAL A 132 6.14 12.56 -0.72
CA VAL A 132 5.96 13.08 0.64
C VAL A 132 7.32 13.27 1.31
N MET A 133 7.76 14.51 1.41
CA MET A 133 9.00 14.88 2.09
C MET A 133 8.89 14.91 3.62
N ILE A 134 7.69 14.78 4.17
CA ILE A 134 7.44 14.82 5.62
C ILE A 134 6.71 13.54 6.03
N ASP A 135 7.27 12.82 6.98
CA ASP A 135 6.64 11.65 7.59
C ASP A 135 5.38 12.06 8.38
N LYS A 136 4.24 11.45 8.08
CA LYS A 136 2.94 11.86 8.63
C LYS A 136 2.78 11.57 10.12
N ASP A 137 3.46 10.54 10.61
CA ASP A 137 3.33 10.11 12.01
C ASP A 137 4.23 10.92 12.92
N THR A 138 5.46 11.21 12.47
CA THR A 138 6.49 11.88 13.29
C THR A 138 6.61 13.37 13.00
N GLY A 139 6.12 13.86 11.86
CA GLY A 139 6.32 15.24 11.40
C GLY A 139 7.75 15.57 10.97
N LEU A 140 8.67 14.59 10.97
CA LEU A 140 10.03 14.75 10.53
C LEU A 140 10.15 14.66 9.00
N LEU A 141 11.27 15.11 8.44
CA LEU A 141 11.56 14.87 7.03
C LEU A 141 11.73 13.37 6.77
N SER A 142 11.23 12.91 5.62
CA SER A 142 11.24 11.49 5.25
C SER A 142 12.57 11.05 4.61
N SER A 143 12.72 9.74 4.39
CA SER A 143 13.85 9.15 3.68
C SER A 143 14.10 9.78 2.30
N GLN A 144 13.04 10.17 1.60
CA GLN A 144 13.12 10.79 0.27
C GLN A 144 13.81 12.17 0.30
N ALA A 145 13.66 12.90 1.39
CA ALA A 145 14.32 14.19 1.56
C ALA A 145 15.81 14.06 1.96
N PHE A 146 16.20 12.94 2.57
CA PHE A 146 17.48 12.79 3.27
C PHE A 146 18.70 13.11 2.40
N PHE A 147 18.90 12.38 1.31
CA PHE A 147 20.10 12.56 0.48
C PHE A 147 20.15 13.93 -0.21
N LYS A 148 19.00 14.49 -0.52
CA LYS A 148 18.90 15.84 -1.10
C LYS A 148 19.30 16.90 -0.08
N GLU A 149 18.75 16.84 1.12
CA GLU A 149 19.12 17.74 2.22
C GLU A 149 20.62 17.58 2.56
N LEU A 150 21.09 16.34 2.72
CA LEU A 150 22.49 16.07 3.03
C LEU A 150 23.44 16.69 2.00
N GLN A 151 23.14 16.56 0.71
CA GLN A 151 23.92 17.18 -0.38
C GLN A 151 23.94 18.72 -0.27
N VAL A 152 22.80 19.33 0.09
CA VAL A 152 22.73 20.80 0.28
C VAL A 152 23.64 21.23 1.43
N TYR A 153 23.60 20.51 2.57
CA TYR A 153 24.42 20.85 3.72
C TYR A 153 25.92 20.60 3.49
N MET A 154 26.28 19.57 2.72
CA MET A 154 27.68 19.36 2.28
C MET A 154 28.18 20.55 1.47
N LYS A 155 27.38 21.07 0.52
CA LYS A 155 27.75 22.28 -0.24
C LYS A 155 27.82 23.55 0.63
N ILE A 156 27.01 23.64 1.68
CA ILE A 156 27.09 24.74 2.67
C ILE A 156 28.44 24.65 3.41
N ASN A 157 28.83 23.45 3.87
CA ASN A 157 30.15 23.24 4.49
C ASN A 157 31.29 23.66 3.56
N GLU A 158 31.27 23.20 2.29
CA GLU A 158 32.30 23.52 1.29
C GLU A 158 32.40 25.05 1.02
N ARG A 159 31.26 25.74 0.98
CA ARG A 159 31.21 27.17 0.64
C ARG A 159 31.55 28.07 1.83
N PHE A 160 31.11 27.72 3.02
CA PHE A 160 31.17 28.61 4.19
C PHE A 160 32.12 28.12 5.27
N ASN A 161 32.74 26.96 5.07
CA ASN A 161 33.67 26.31 6.03
C ASN A 161 33.07 26.15 7.43
N ILE A 162 31.74 25.79 7.48
CA ILE A 162 31.02 25.53 8.73
C ILE A 162 31.03 24.03 8.98
N ASP A 163 31.47 23.59 10.15
CA ASP A 163 31.54 22.17 10.50
C ASP A 163 30.19 21.49 10.38
N LEU A 164 30.15 20.39 9.62
CA LEU A 164 28.95 19.58 9.33
C LEU A 164 29.10 18.19 9.96
N TYR A 165 28.09 17.80 10.72
CA TYR A 165 27.98 16.47 11.32
C TYR A 165 26.69 15.77 10.86
N LEU A 166 26.79 14.50 10.60
CA LEU A 166 25.64 13.61 10.42
C LEU A 166 25.58 12.68 11.64
N MET A 167 24.43 12.70 12.31
CA MET A 167 24.13 11.84 13.44
C MET A 167 23.02 10.86 13.05
N LEU A 168 23.24 9.58 13.28
CA LEU A 168 22.25 8.51 13.09
C LEU A 168 21.86 7.93 14.43
N ILE A 169 20.57 7.70 14.65
CA ILE A 169 20.03 7.20 15.92
C ILE A 169 19.15 6.00 15.60
N LYS A 170 19.41 4.88 16.25
CA LYS A 170 18.67 3.63 16.06
C LYS A 170 18.33 2.98 17.40
N VAL A 171 17.15 2.40 17.50
CA VAL A 171 16.74 1.61 18.67
C VAL A 171 17.55 0.30 18.66
N LYS A 172 18.19 0.02 19.79
CA LYS A 172 18.95 -1.22 19.97
C LYS A 172 17.98 -2.42 20.08
N TYR A 173 18.34 -3.55 19.50
CA TYR A 173 17.50 -4.76 19.49
C TYR A 173 16.09 -4.52 18.93
N GLU A 174 15.98 -3.71 17.91
CA GLU A 174 14.71 -3.28 17.29
C GLU A 174 13.75 -4.44 17.00
N ASN A 175 14.24 -5.51 16.38
CA ASN A 175 13.40 -6.67 16.03
C ASN A 175 12.78 -7.35 17.26
N GLU A 176 13.52 -7.42 18.37
CA GLU A 176 13.04 -7.93 19.65
C GLU A 176 11.99 -6.99 20.25
N VAL A 177 12.24 -5.69 20.18
CA VAL A 177 11.31 -4.67 20.66
C VAL A 177 9.99 -4.74 19.87
N ILE A 178 10.03 -4.84 18.54
CA ILE A 178 8.84 -5.01 17.69
C ILE A 178 8.10 -6.31 18.05
N ARG A 179 8.82 -7.40 18.28
CA ARG A 179 8.22 -8.69 18.66
C ARG A 179 7.51 -8.64 20.01
N ILE A 180 8.04 -7.89 20.96
CA ILE A 180 7.45 -7.73 22.31
C ILE A 180 6.26 -6.78 22.30
N LEU A 181 6.38 -5.63 21.61
CA LEU A 181 5.37 -4.58 21.62
C LEU A 181 4.29 -4.73 20.55
N GLY A 182 4.62 -5.35 19.41
CA GLY A 182 3.85 -5.28 18.19
C GLY A 182 4.06 -3.94 17.45
N GLU A 183 3.79 -3.93 16.15
CA GLU A 183 4.04 -2.76 15.27
C GLU A 183 3.32 -1.48 15.73
N SER A 184 2.07 -1.59 16.20
CA SER A 184 1.29 -0.42 16.62
C SER A 184 1.93 0.33 17.81
N LYS A 185 2.40 -0.39 18.82
CA LYS A 185 3.04 0.22 19.99
C LYS A 185 4.46 0.68 19.68
N TYR A 186 5.18 -0.05 18.82
CA TYR A 186 6.48 0.37 18.32
C TYR A 186 6.39 1.72 17.59
N ASN A 187 5.40 1.90 16.73
CA ASN A 187 5.16 3.17 16.04
C ASN A 187 4.83 4.31 17.01
N LYS A 188 4.08 4.05 18.08
CA LYS A 188 3.88 5.05 19.15
C LYS A 188 5.19 5.43 19.82
N MET A 189 6.04 4.46 20.15
CA MET A 189 7.36 4.68 20.72
C MET A 189 8.25 5.52 19.79
N VAL A 190 8.29 5.20 18.50
CA VAL A 190 9.01 5.99 17.48
C VAL A 190 8.51 7.42 17.43
N ASN A 191 7.20 7.64 17.55
CA ASN A 191 6.62 8.98 17.59
C ASN A 191 7.06 9.76 18.84
N GLU A 192 7.09 9.15 20.02
CA GLU A 192 7.59 9.83 21.24
C GLU A 192 9.09 10.15 21.12
N ILE A 193 9.92 9.24 20.59
CA ILE A 193 11.34 9.50 20.29
C ILE A 193 11.47 10.71 19.35
N SER A 194 10.64 10.79 18.30
CA SER A 194 10.66 11.92 17.36
C SER A 194 10.37 13.26 18.01
N LYS A 195 9.45 13.29 18.98
CA LYS A 195 9.14 14.49 19.76
C LYS A 195 10.33 14.93 20.64
N VAL A 196 11.02 13.97 21.27
CA VAL A 196 12.24 14.25 22.04
C VAL A 196 13.31 14.82 21.13
N ILE A 197 13.59 14.18 19.97
CA ILE A 197 14.55 14.68 18.98
C ILE A 197 14.18 16.11 18.54
N SER A 198 12.91 16.35 18.26
CA SER A 198 12.44 17.66 17.81
C SER A 198 12.57 18.76 18.85
N SER A 199 12.31 18.44 20.12
CA SER A 199 12.37 19.43 21.23
C SER A 199 13.79 19.77 21.66
N MET A 200 14.75 18.85 21.45
CA MET A 200 16.13 19.02 21.89
C MET A 200 17.03 19.72 20.87
N LEU A 201 16.66 19.67 19.61
CA LEU A 201 17.42 20.20 18.50
C LEU A 201 16.88 21.56 18.04
N ARG A 202 17.74 22.39 17.48
CA ARG A 202 17.40 23.71 16.98
C ARG A 202 16.54 23.61 15.72
N GLU A 203 15.89 24.71 15.31
CA GLU A 203 15.09 24.75 14.08
C GLU A 203 15.95 24.56 12.83
N GLU A 204 17.17 25.08 12.82
CA GLU A 204 18.12 24.97 11.72
C GLU A 204 18.68 23.55 11.55
N ASP A 205 18.64 22.69 12.57
CA ASP A 205 19.06 21.30 12.48
C ASP A 205 18.01 20.49 11.70
N ARG A 206 18.46 19.74 10.70
CA ARG A 206 17.56 18.89 9.92
C ARG A 206 17.33 17.55 10.61
N LYS A 207 16.07 17.29 10.89
CA LYS A 207 15.61 16.11 11.62
C LYS A 207 14.83 15.24 10.65
N LEU A 208 15.27 14.01 10.47
CA LEU A 208 14.73 13.09 9.46
C LEU A 208 14.46 11.72 10.08
N ILE A 209 13.50 11.01 9.50
CA ILE A 209 13.27 9.58 9.78
C ILE A 209 13.50 8.76 8.52
N LEU A 210 14.33 7.74 8.62
CA LEU A 210 14.66 6.79 7.57
C LEU A 210 13.88 5.50 7.83
N ARG A 211 12.61 5.45 7.37
CA ARG A 211 11.71 4.32 7.63
C ARG A 211 12.26 2.99 7.14
N ASP A 212 12.91 3.00 5.96
CA ASP A 212 13.46 1.78 5.35
C ASP A 212 14.59 1.15 6.20
N ALA A 213 15.26 1.96 7.00
CA ALA A 213 16.34 1.54 7.87
C ALA A 213 15.97 1.60 9.37
N ASN A 214 14.73 1.98 9.68
CA ASN A 214 14.19 2.19 11.04
C ASN A 214 15.14 3.01 11.92
N MET A 215 15.60 4.15 11.41
CA MET A 215 16.51 5.03 12.13
C MET A 215 16.15 6.50 11.94
N PHE A 216 16.58 7.33 12.87
CA PHE A 216 16.54 8.78 12.73
C PHE A 216 17.89 9.27 12.22
N ALA A 217 17.85 10.32 11.42
CA ALA A 217 19.03 11.05 10.98
C ALA A 217 18.93 12.52 11.36
N VAL A 218 20.02 13.09 11.83
CA VAL A 218 20.11 14.52 12.15
C VAL A 218 21.32 15.10 11.45
N ILE A 219 21.10 16.16 10.67
CA ILE A 219 22.15 16.93 10.01
C ILE A 219 22.41 18.18 10.85
N LEU A 220 23.60 18.31 11.38
CA LEU A 220 23.98 19.34 12.34
C LEU A 220 25.06 20.25 11.77
N LEU A 221 24.85 21.56 11.88
CA LEU A 221 25.90 22.55 11.70
C LEU A 221 26.43 22.94 13.10
N SER A 222 27.52 22.29 13.54
CA SER A 222 28.04 22.45 14.91
C SER A 222 29.51 22.06 14.96
N ASN A 223 30.23 22.57 15.96
CA ASN A 223 31.58 22.11 16.23
C ASN A 223 31.60 20.72 16.89
N LYS A 224 32.79 20.10 16.97
CA LYS A 224 32.98 18.76 17.53
C LYS A 224 32.47 18.60 18.96
N GLY A 225 32.67 19.61 19.80
CA GLY A 225 32.17 19.60 21.19
C GLY A 225 30.64 19.64 21.25
N GLY A 226 30.02 20.44 20.38
CA GLY A 226 28.57 20.54 20.26
C GLY A 226 27.93 19.23 19.80
N ALA A 227 28.47 18.60 18.75
CA ALA A 227 27.95 17.31 18.25
C ALA A 227 28.03 16.21 19.31
N LYS A 228 29.16 16.13 20.08
CA LYS A 228 29.29 15.17 21.18
C LYS A 228 28.28 15.44 22.30
N SER A 229 28.13 16.70 22.71
CA SER A 229 27.17 17.07 23.75
C SER A 229 25.72 16.75 23.35
N ILE A 230 25.37 16.95 22.08
CA ILE A 230 24.03 16.60 21.56
C ILE A 230 23.86 15.06 21.59
N LYS A 231 24.86 14.27 21.18
CA LYS A 231 24.83 12.80 21.25
C LYS A 231 24.49 12.33 22.67
N GLU A 232 25.25 12.76 23.67
CA GLU A 232 25.06 12.34 25.06
C GLU A 232 23.69 12.76 25.63
N ARG A 233 23.26 13.98 25.32
CA ARG A 233 21.96 14.47 25.76
C ARG A 233 20.81 13.70 25.13
N LEU A 234 20.86 13.42 23.83
CA LEU A 234 19.83 12.64 23.12
C LEU A 234 19.76 11.22 23.68
N LYS A 235 20.91 10.53 23.87
CA LYS A 235 20.92 9.21 24.51
C LYS A 235 20.20 9.25 25.87
N GLY A 236 20.61 10.15 26.75
CA GLY A 236 20.02 10.25 28.10
C GLY A 236 18.55 10.57 28.10
N GLN A 237 18.09 11.47 27.23
CA GLN A 237 16.68 11.85 27.18
C GLN A 237 15.79 10.75 26.56
N ILE A 238 16.28 10.06 25.52
CA ILE A 238 15.52 8.95 24.92
C ILE A 238 15.40 7.78 25.90
N GLN A 239 16.46 7.46 26.63
CA GLN A 239 16.42 6.41 27.65
C GLN A 239 15.46 6.72 28.82
N ASN A 240 15.22 7.99 29.11
CA ASN A 240 14.36 8.45 30.20
C ASN A 240 12.98 8.91 29.72
N ILE A 241 12.52 8.51 28.52
CA ILE A 241 11.17 8.83 28.05
C ILE A 241 10.16 8.13 28.98
N ASP A 242 9.24 8.92 29.55
CA ASP A 242 8.10 8.40 30.30
C ASP A 242 6.91 8.17 29.36
N PHE A 243 6.58 6.93 29.09
CA PHE A 243 5.46 6.51 28.25
C PHE A 243 4.18 6.39 29.10
N LYS A 244 3.67 7.53 29.58
CA LYS A 244 2.56 7.65 30.55
C LYS A 244 1.32 6.81 30.22
N ASP A 245 1.08 6.54 28.94
CA ASP A 245 -0.13 5.86 28.47
C ASP A 245 0.06 4.35 28.23
N ASP A 246 1.27 3.80 28.39
CA ASP A 246 1.53 2.37 28.13
C ASP A 246 2.58 1.78 29.09
N ALA A 247 2.07 1.14 30.14
CA ALA A 247 2.91 0.48 31.15
C ALA A 247 3.85 -0.61 30.57
N VAL A 248 3.52 -1.19 29.42
CA VAL A 248 4.35 -2.21 28.76
C VAL A 248 5.59 -1.55 28.14
N ILE A 249 5.43 -0.41 27.49
CA ILE A 249 6.56 0.35 26.92
C ILE A 249 7.42 0.93 28.03
N ASN A 250 6.79 1.42 29.11
CA ASN A 250 7.49 2.05 30.22
C ASN A 250 8.38 1.08 31.03
N ASN A 251 8.05 -0.20 30.99
CA ASN A 251 8.87 -1.24 31.64
C ASN A 251 10.02 -1.76 30.74
N LEU A 252 10.11 -1.30 29.48
CA LEU A 252 11.21 -1.61 28.59
C LEU A 252 12.38 -0.67 28.85
N ASN A 253 13.56 -1.25 29.12
CA ASN A 253 14.80 -0.46 29.15
C ASN A 253 15.16 -0.08 27.71
N LEU A 254 14.70 1.09 27.27
CA LEU A 254 14.92 1.57 25.91
C LEU A 254 16.38 2.02 25.73
N GLU A 255 17.13 1.24 24.97
CA GLU A 255 18.49 1.60 24.59
C GLU A 255 18.53 2.06 23.13
N VAL A 256 19.32 3.12 22.86
CA VAL A 256 19.58 3.61 21.50
C VAL A 256 21.05 3.66 21.21
N MET A 257 21.39 3.30 19.97
CA MET A 257 22.71 3.47 19.40
C MET A 257 22.76 4.82 18.66
N VAL A 258 23.86 5.54 18.77
CA VAL A 258 24.03 6.86 18.14
C VAL A 258 25.39 6.94 17.45
N GLY A 259 25.40 6.88 16.11
CA GLY A 259 26.59 7.09 15.29
C GLY A 259 26.72 8.55 14.87
N VAL A 260 27.96 9.06 14.85
CA VAL A 260 28.26 10.44 14.45
C VAL A 260 29.45 10.49 13.52
N ALA A 261 29.29 11.10 12.36
CA ALA A 261 30.37 11.36 11.43
C ALA A 261 30.51 12.85 11.15
N GLN A 262 31.74 13.33 11.03
CA GLN A 262 32.07 14.68 10.55
C GLN A 262 32.30 14.63 9.04
N TYR A 263 31.76 15.61 8.31
CA TYR A 263 32.07 15.82 6.92
C TYR A 263 33.36 16.62 6.77
N HIS A 264 34.27 16.13 5.93
CA HIS A 264 35.53 16.81 5.57
C HIS A 264 35.48 17.07 4.04
N SER A 265 35.41 18.33 3.65
CA SER A 265 35.34 18.73 2.24
C SER A 265 36.56 18.28 1.42
N GLU A 266 37.71 18.12 2.06
CA GLU A 266 38.97 17.63 1.43
C GLU A 266 38.85 16.20 0.90
N GLU A 267 38.01 15.37 1.53
CA GLU A 267 37.83 13.96 1.15
C GLU A 267 36.92 13.76 -0.08
N LYS A 268 36.24 14.83 -0.53
CA LYS A 268 35.32 14.81 -1.69
C LYS A 268 34.37 13.59 -1.76
N CYS A 269 33.92 13.12 -0.60
CA CYS A 269 33.04 11.97 -0.53
C CYS A 269 31.61 12.30 -1.00
N SER A 270 30.92 11.31 -1.57
CA SER A 270 29.51 11.42 -1.92
C SER A 270 28.59 11.45 -0.68
N PRO A 271 27.35 11.94 -0.78
CA PRO A 271 26.39 11.86 0.34
C PRO A 271 26.19 10.44 0.87
N TYR A 272 26.25 9.45 0.00
CA TYR A 272 26.13 8.03 0.38
C TYR A 272 27.35 7.54 1.18
N GLU A 273 28.54 7.91 0.77
CA GLU A 273 29.77 7.57 1.51
C GLU A 273 29.81 8.25 2.88
N PHE A 274 29.34 9.49 2.96
CA PHE A 274 29.21 10.20 4.23
C PHE A 274 28.21 9.52 5.17
N PHE A 275 27.06 9.12 4.64
CA PHE A 275 26.07 8.32 5.38
C PHE A 275 26.70 7.00 5.89
N LYS A 276 27.43 6.28 5.05
CA LYS A 276 28.11 5.03 5.43
C LYS A 276 29.20 5.21 6.51
N LYS A 277 29.80 6.40 6.62
CA LYS A 277 30.72 6.72 7.74
C LYS A 277 29.96 6.81 9.06
N ALA A 278 28.82 7.50 9.07
CA ALA A 278 27.97 7.62 10.25
C ALA A 278 27.36 6.27 10.66
N GLU A 279 26.97 5.45 9.68
CA GLU A 279 26.42 4.11 9.90
C GLU A 279 27.47 3.17 10.53
N ARG A 280 28.73 3.22 10.10
CA ARG A 280 29.82 2.47 10.73
C ARG A 280 30.04 2.91 12.18
N ASP A 281 30.04 4.20 12.47
CA ASP A 281 30.18 4.70 13.85
C ASP A 281 29.00 4.24 14.73
N LEU A 282 27.78 4.15 14.14
CA LEU A 282 26.60 3.62 14.80
C LEU A 282 26.77 2.14 15.23
N GLU A 283 27.40 1.31 14.38
CA GLU A 283 27.65 -0.11 14.68
C GLU A 283 28.66 -0.32 15.81
N TYR A 284 29.57 0.62 16.04
CA TYR A 284 30.55 0.59 17.13
C TYR A 284 30.05 1.22 18.44
N ASP A 285 28.88 1.84 18.46
CA ASP A 285 28.29 2.45 19.65
C ASP A 285 27.56 1.39 20.50
N VAL A 286 28.32 0.52 21.14
CA VAL A 286 27.85 -0.63 21.94
C VAL A 286 27.60 -0.24 23.38
#